data_049bdbb7db0535233e861fe522a3b525
#
_entry.id   049bdbb7db0535233e861fe522a3b525
#
_cell.length_a   1.000
_cell.length_b   1.000
_cell.length_c   1.000
_cell.angle_alpha   90.00
_cell.angle_beta   90.00
_cell.angle_gamma   90.00
#
_symmetry.space_group_name_H-M   'P 1'
#
loop_
_entity.id
_entity.type
_entity.pdbx_description
1 polymer ?
#
loop_
_entity_poly.entity_id
_entity_poly.type
_entity_poly.pdbx_seq_one_letter_code
_entity_poly.pdbx_strand_id
1 'polypeptide(L)'
;FCLSRGLGDVYKRQDAETMEIAEMVLGRVNKSLVQLVESLGVRAIGISGKDGNLLQVEKKFSDGQDIGFVGDVKKVNAEILYDLLEKDFLPIICPVGMDEEYNTYNINADDAACAIARAMKVEKLAFLTDIEGVYKDPKDPSTLISELEVKEAKELIADGYIGGGMLPKLQNCIDAIESGVSRVHILDGRIPHCLLLEIFTNKGIGTAILNQKESRYYDGEQ
;
A
#
# COMPACT_ATOMS: atom_id res chain seq x y z
N PHE A 1 -3.82 4.41 4.37
CA PHE A 1 -3.06 3.77 5.45
C PHE A 1 -2.97 2.28 5.19
N CYS A 2 -1.83 1.82 4.70
CA CYS A 2 -1.55 0.40 4.59
C CYS A 2 -0.62 0.01 5.75
N LEU A 3 -1.16 -0.65 6.78
CA LEU A 3 -0.39 -1.28 7.83
C LEU A 3 0.00 -2.68 7.35
N SER A 4 1.05 -2.76 6.51
CA SER A 4 1.64 -4.01 6.10
C SER A 4 2.58 -4.51 7.21
N ARG A 5 2.06 -5.24 8.17
CA ARG A 5 2.85 -6.32 8.76
C ARG A 5 2.51 -7.58 7.98
N GLY A 6 3.26 -7.78 6.91
CA GLY A 6 3.17 -9.02 6.16
C GLY A 6 3.31 -10.20 7.11
N LEU A 7 2.37 -11.11 7.08
CA LEU A 7 2.58 -12.48 7.52
C LEU A 7 3.69 -13.03 6.61
N GLY A 8 4.93 -12.80 7.00
CA GLY A 8 6.22 -13.13 6.41
C GLY A 8 6.22 -13.68 4.98
N ASP A 9 7.30 -13.44 4.25
CA ASP A 9 7.58 -13.80 2.86
C ASP A 9 7.40 -15.29 2.46
N VAL A 10 6.82 -16.09 3.32
CA VAL A 10 6.41 -17.47 3.03
C VAL A 10 4.90 -17.45 2.91
N TYR A 11 4.40 -17.49 1.69
CA TYR A 11 2.99 -17.77 1.41
C TYR A 11 2.63 -19.13 2.02
N LYS A 12 2.26 -19.12 3.30
CA LYS A 12 1.67 -20.30 3.92
C LYS A 12 0.30 -20.47 3.28
N ARG A 13 0.01 -21.71 2.87
CA ARG A 13 -1.32 -22.05 2.37
C ARG A 13 -2.37 -21.61 3.38
N GLN A 14 -3.28 -20.73 2.96
CA GLN A 14 -4.39 -20.25 3.77
C GLN A 14 -5.62 -21.09 3.43
N ASP A 15 -6.01 -21.99 4.32
CA ASP A 15 -7.25 -22.75 4.19
C ASP A 15 -8.47 -21.87 4.56
N ALA A 16 -9.67 -22.45 4.44
CA ALA A 16 -10.92 -21.73 4.70
C ALA A 16 -11.03 -21.26 6.16
N GLU A 17 -10.59 -22.07 7.12
CA GLU A 17 -10.62 -21.72 8.55
C GLU A 17 -9.65 -20.57 8.85
N THR A 18 -8.44 -20.63 8.29
CA THR A 18 -7.45 -19.53 8.38
C THR A 18 -8.01 -18.23 7.78
N MET A 19 -8.72 -18.32 6.65
CA MET A 19 -9.31 -17.14 6.01
C MET A 19 -10.42 -16.51 6.85
N GLU A 20 -11.28 -17.33 7.46
CA GLU A 20 -12.33 -16.87 8.38
C GLU A 20 -11.74 -16.12 9.57
N ILE A 21 -10.71 -16.70 10.20
CA ILE A 21 -9.99 -16.05 11.31
C ILE A 21 -9.33 -14.76 10.86
N ALA A 22 -8.68 -14.76 9.69
CA ALA A 22 -8.05 -13.56 9.14
C ALA A 22 -9.06 -12.44 8.91
N GLU A 23 -10.22 -12.74 8.33
CA GLU A 23 -11.30 -11.76 8.12
C GLU A 23 -11.81 -11.19 9.44
N MET A 24 -12.04 -12.03 10.46
CA MET A 24 -12.46 -11.57 11.79
C MET A 24 -11.44 -10.63 12.43
N VAL A 25 -10.15 -11.00 12.39
CA VAL A 25 -9.07 -10.20 12.99
C VAL A 25 -8.88 -8.88 12.26
N LEU A 26 -8.81 -8.91 10.93
CA LEU A 26 -8.65 -7.72 10.09
C LEU A 26 -9.87 -6.78 10.23
N GLY A 27 -11.08 -7.34 10.29
CA GLY A 27 -12.30 -6.57 10.56
C GLY A 27 -12.28 -5.90 11.93
N ARG A 28 -11.78 -6.60 12.96
CA ARG A 28 -11.59 -6.01 14.30
C ARG A 28 -10.61 -4.85 14.27
N VAL A 29 -9.46 -5.02 13.62
CA VAL A 29 -8.45 -3.96 13.47
C VAL A 29 -9.03 -2.76 12.72
N ASN A 30 -9.73 -3.01 11.62
CA ASN A 30 -10.41 -1.97 10.83
C ASN A 30 -11.34 -1.12 11.72
N LYS A 31 -12.23 -1.74 12.49
CA LYS A 31 -13.15 -1.02 13.38
C LYS A 31 -12.45 -0.31 14.54
N SER A 32 -11.33 -0.83 15.02
CA SER A 32 -10.52 -0.14 16.04
C SER A 32 -9.86 1.12 15.48
N LEU A 33 -9.42 1.11 14.23
CA LEU A 33 -8.90 2.30 13.54
C LEU A 33 -10.00 3.34 13.30
N VAL A 34 -11.19 2.92 12.89
CA VAL A 34 -12.35 3.82 12.76
C VAL A 34 -12.62 4.52 14.08
N GLN A 35 -12.71 3.75 15.18
CA GLN A 35 -12.96 4.32 16.51
C GLN A 35 -11.88 5.33 16.92
N LEU A 36 -10.61 5.03 16.63
CA LEU A 36 -9.51 5.96 16.91
C LEU A 36 -9.64 7.26 16.11
N VAL A 37 -9.89 7.16 14.81
CA VAL A 37 -10.02 8.33 13.93
C VAL A 37 -11.23 9.18 14.29
N GLU A 38 -12.37 8.56 14.59
CA GLU A 38 -13.57 9.24 15.09
C GLU A 38 -13.30 9.97 16.41
N SER A 39 -12.51 9.39 17.32
CA SER A 39 -12.14 10.02 18.58
C SER A 39 -11.31 11.30 18.40
N LEU A 40 -10.68 11.47 17.24
CA LEU A 40 -9.92 12.66 16.85
C LEU A 40 -10.80 13.69 16.09
N GLY A 41 -12.11 13.45 15.98
CA GLY A 41 -13.07 14.35 15.34
C GLY A 41 -13.15 14.22 13.82
N VAL A 42 -12.57 13.17 13.22
CA VAL A 42 -12.65 12.91 11.79
C VAL A 42 -13.72 11.85 11.52
N ARG A 43 -14.65 12.14 10.62
CA ARG A 43 -15.68 11.17 10.20
C ARG A 43 -15.03 10.04 9.42
N ALA A 44 -15.08 8.83 9.93
CA ALA A 44 -14.47 7.68 9.31
C ALA A 44 -15.46 6.53 9.11
N ILE A 45 -15.23 5.72 8.10
CA ILE A 45 -16.00 4.52 7.86
C ILE A 45 -15.05 3.37 7.52
N GLY A 46 -15.27 2.23 8.19
CA GLY A 46 -14.50 1.01 7.93
C GLY A 46 -15.26 0.09 6.99
N ILE A 47 -14.64 -0.25 5.89
CA ILE A 47 -15.15 -1.19 4.88
C ILE A 47 -14.09 -2.23 4.56
N SER A 48 -14.50 -3.31 3.91
CA SER A 48 -13.60 -4.30 3.30
C SER A 48 -13.70 -4.21 1.78
N GLY A 49 -12.85 -4.89 1.08
CA GLY A 49 -12.95 -5.02 -0.38
C GLY A 49 -14.22 -5.74 -0.86
N LYS A 50 -14.95 -6.40 0.04
CA LYS A 50 -16.25 -7.04 -0.24
C LYS A 50 -17.39 -6.04 -0.33
N ASP A 51 -17.30 -4.94 0.45
CA ASP A 51 -18.35 -3.94 0.53
C ASP A 51 -18.45 -3.17 -0.81
N GLY A 52 -19.65 -3.09 -1.36
CA GLY A 52 -19.88 -2.49 -2.67
C GLY A 52 -19.09 -3.17 -3.80
N ASN A 53 -18.62 -4.41 -3.59
CA ASN A 53 -17.78 -5.13 -4.54
C ASN A 53 -16.52 -4.32 -4.92
N LEU A 54 -15.92 -3.68 -3.91
CA LEU A 54 -14.79 -2.76 -4.09
C LEU A 54 -13.57 -3.46 -4.68
N LEU A 55 -13.21 -4.67 -4.16
CA LEU A 55 -12.05 -5.44 -4.62
C LEU A 55 -12.53 -6.81 -5.15
N GLN A 56 -12.64 -6.92 -6.47
CA GLN A 56 -12.82 -8.19 -7.15
C GLN A 56 -11.46 -8.86 -7.34
N VAL A 57 -11.36 -10.12 -6.97
CA VAL A 57 -10.09 -10.86 -6.99
C VAL A 57 -10.21 -12.11 -7.84
N GLU A 58 -9.05 -12.61 -8.23
CA GLU A 58 -8.87 -13.98 -8.70
C GLU A 58 -7.91 -14.69 -7.74
N LYS A 59 -8.01 -16.02 -7.70
CA LYS A 59 -7.15 -16.84 -6.82
C LYS A 59 -5.70 -16.71 -7.22
N LYS A 60 -4.84 -16.38 -6.25
CA LYS A 60 -3.40 -16.29 -6.45
C LYS A 60 -2.73 -17.65 -6.35
N PHE A 61 -1.76 -17.88 -7.25
CA PHE A 61 -0.86 -19.03 -7.21
C PHE A 61 0.57 -18.52 -7.00
N SER A 62 1.37 -19.25 -6.22
CA SER A 62 2.79 -18.97 -6.05
C SER A 62 3.61 -20.09 -6.66
N ASP A 63 4.46 -19.80 -7.65
CA ASP A 63 5.26 -20.78 -8.40
C ASP A 63 4.43 -21.97 -8.93
N GLY A 64 3.18 -21.67 -9.36
CA GLY A 64 2.23 -22.67 -9.85
C GLY A 64 1.57 -23.50 -8.75
N GLN A 65 1.83 -23.23 -7.47
CA GLN A 65 1.22 -23.92 -6.35
C GLN A 65 0.00 -23.15 -5.83
N ASP A 66 -1.04 -23.91 -5.45
CA ASP A 66 -2.22 -23.39 -4.79
C ASP A 66 -1.89 -23.00 -3.34
N ILE A 67 -1.90 -21.70 -3.08
CA ILE A 67 -1.65 -21.11 -1.75
C ILE A 67 -2.93 -20.85 -0.94
N GLY A 68 -4.07 -21.35 -1.40
CA GLY A 68 -5.35 -21.28 -0.70
C GLY A 68 -6.12 -20.00 -0.97
N PHE A 69 -6.69 -19.41 0.07
CA PHE A 69 -7.56 -18.23 -0.04
C PHE A 69 -6.76 -16.91 -0.06
N VAL A 70 -5.77 -16.84 -0.94
CA VAL A 70 -5.02 -15.62 -1.26
C VAL A 70 -5.46 -15.14 -2.63
N GLY A 71 -5.77 -13.86 -2.76
CA GLY A 71 -6.28 -13.25 -3.99
C GLY A 71 -5.35 -12.19 -4.55
N ASP A 72 -5.32 -12.12 -5.88
CA ASP A 72 -4.81 -10.98 -6.64
C ASP A 72 -5.97 -10.10 -7.10
N VAL A 73 -5.81 -8.78 -7.00
CA VAL A 73 -6.87 -7.82 -7.39
C VAL A 73 -6.99 -7.77 -8.90
N LYS A 74 -8.15 -8.19 -9.41
CA LYS A 74 -8.51 -8.18 -10.83
C LYS A 74 -9.18 -6.86 -11.24
N LYS A 75 -10.06 -6.35 -10.39
CA LYS A 75 -10.81 -5.12 -10.64
C LYS A 75 -11.12 -4.39 -9.35
N VAL A 76 -11.11 -3.07 -9.42
CA VAL A 76 -11.53 -2.19 -8.31
C VAL A 76 -12.77 -1.42 -8.74
N ASN A 77 -13.83 -1.48 -7.93
CA ASN A 77 -15.00 -0.62 -8.06
C ASN A 77 -14.83 0.60 -7.16
N ALA A 78 -14.20 1.66 -7.69
CA ALA A 78 -13.89 2.85 -6.92
C ALA A 78 -15.10 3.77 -6.65
N GLU A 79 -16.27 3.49 -7.21
CA GLU A 79 -17.48 4.32 -7.07
C GLU A 79 -17.84 4.55 -5.60
N ILE A 80 -17.86 3.48 -4.81
CA ILE A 80 -18.14 3.58 -3.36
C ILE A 80 -17.16 4.51 -2.64
N LEU A 81 -15.89 4.55 -3.05
CA LEU A 81 -14.89 5.42 -2.43
C LEU A 81 -15.14 6.89 -2.76
N TYR A 82 -15.50 7.19 -4.01
CA TYR A 82 -15.89 8.54 -4.40
C TYR A 82 -17.11 9.01 -3.65
N ASP A 83 -18.16 8.17 -3.53
CA ASP A 83 -19.37 8.48 -2.78
C ASP A 83 -19.10 8.79 -1.30
N LEU A 84 -18.18 8.06 -0.69
CA LEU A 84 -17.79 8.28 0.71
C LEU A 84 -16.99 9.57 0.86
N LEU A 85 -16.03 9.83 -0.03
CA LEU A 85 -15.22 11.04 0.00
C LEU A 85 -16.05 12.29 -0.28
N GLU A 86 -17.01 12.26 -1.20
CA GLU A 86 -17.95 13.38 -1.45
C GLU A 86 -18.79 13.76 -0.22
N LYS A 87 -18.99 12.80 0.69
CA LYS A 87 -19.72 13.02 1.95
C LYS A 87 -18.79 13.28 3.13
N ASP A 88 -17.53 13.62 2.88
CA ASP A 88 -16.51 13.89 3.91
C ASP A 88 -16.26 12.70 4.86
N PHE A 89 -16.40 11.47 4.39
CA PHE A 89 -15.93 10.30 5.13
C PHE A 89 -14.52 9.92 4.73
N LEU A 90 -13.70 9.57 5.72
CA LEU A 90 -12.42 8.90 5.51
C LEU A 90 -12.65 7.37 5.44
N PRO A 91 -12.53 6.74 4.26
CA PRO A 91 -12.67 5.30 4.17
C PRO A 91 -11.41 4.60 4.70
N ILE A 92 -11.59 3.64 5.60
CA ILE A 92 -10.56 2.75 6.11
C ILE A 92 -10.84 1.36 5.56
N ILE A 93 -9.96 0.85 4.69
CA ILE A 93 -10.22 -0.34 3.89
C ILE A 93 -9.45 -1.53 4.44
N CYS A 94 -10.17 -2.63 4.71
CA CYS A 94 -9.60 -3.92 5.03
C CYS A 94 -9.29 -4.69 3.74
N PRO A 95 -8.06 -5.24 3.55
CA PRO A 95 -7.65 -5.89 2.30
C PRO A 95 -8.19 -7.33 2.18
N VAL A 96 -9.50 -7.45 2.22
CA VAL A 96 -10.24 -8.69 2.00
C VAL A 96 -11.18 -8.47 0.82
N GLY A 97 -11.08 -9.30 -0.21
CA GLY A 97 -11.91 -9.21 -1.40
C GLY A 97 -12.69 -10.48 -1.67
N MET A 98 -13.41 -10.52 -2.80
CA MET A 98 -14.15 -11.70 -3.23
C MET A 98 -14.00 -11.94 -4.74
N ASP A 99 -14.10 -13.21 -5.14
CA ASP A 99 -14.15 -13.60 -6.54
C ASP A 99 -15.58 -13.51 -7.14
N GLU A 100 -15.74 -13.96 -8.39
CA GLU A 100 -17.02 -13.96 -9.10
C GLU A 100 -18.05 -14.94 -8.48
N GLU A 101 -17.58 -15.95 -7.76
CA GLU A 101 -18.39 -16.92 -7.02
C GLU A 101 -18.65 -16.50 -5.56
N TYR A 102 -18.24 -15.27 -5.18
CA TYR A 102 -18.37 -14.71 -3.82
C TYR A 102 -17.55 -15.44 -2.75
N ASN A 103 -16.51 -16.19 -3.12
CA ASN A 103 -15.55 -16.70 -2.17
C ASN A 103 -14.68 -15.56 -1.65
N THR A 104 -14.38 -15.62 -0.36
CA THR A 104 -13.57 -14.59 0.32
C THR A 104 -12.08 -14.89 0.21
N TYR A 105 -11.28 -13.87 -0.11
CA TYR A 105 -9.82 -13.97 -0.22
C TYR A 105 -9.13 -12.88 0.58
N ASN A 106 -8.01 -13.26 1.22
CA ASN A 106 -7.07 -12.31 1.78
C ASN A 106 -6.20 -11.73 0.65
N ILE A 107 -6.01 -10.41 0.66
CA ILE A 107 -5.19 -9.71 -0.32
C ILE A 107 -3.97 -9.14 0.41
N ASN A 108 -2.80 -9.16 -0.23
CA ASN A 108 -1.67 -8.41 0.29
C ASN A 108 -2.05 -6.93 0.36
N ALA A 109 -1.80 -6.29 1.51
CA ALA A 109 -2.26 -4.93 1.75
C ALA A 109 -1.59 -3.90 0.82
N ASP A 110 -0.32 -4.12 0.45
CA ASP A 110 0.39 -3.26 -0.51
C ASP A 110 -0.21 -3.40 -1.91
N ASP A 111 -0.55 -4.65 -2.33
CA ASP A 111 -1.20 -4.93 -3.61
C ASP A 111 -2.60 -4.28 -3.68
N ALA A 112 -3.38 -4.38 -2.59
CA ALA A 112 -4.69 -3.75 -2.50
C ALA A 112 -4.60 -2.21 -2.57
N ALA A 113 -3.65 -1.62 -1.83
CA ALA A 113 -3.42 -0.17 -1.84
C ALA A 113 -3.02 0.34 -3.23
N CYS A 114 -2.10 -0.37 -3.91
CA CYS A 114 -1.71 -0.05 -5.29
C CYS A 114 -2.89 -0.16 -6.27
N ALA A 115 -3.69 -1.21 -6.16
CA ALA A 115 -4.85 -1.40 -7.03
C ALA A 115 -5.87 -0.26 -6.87
N ILE A 116 -6.18 0.12 -5.62
CA ILE A 116 -7.07 1.24 -5.31
C ILE A 116 -6.48 2.56 -5.82
N ALA A 117 -5.20 2.82 -5.53
CA ALA A 117 -4.52 4.04 -5.95
C ALA A 117 -4.55 4.22 -7.49
N ARG A 118 -4.33 3.15 -8.23
CA ARG A 118 -4.44 3.14 -9.70
C ARG A 118 -5.86 3.42 -10.18
N ALA A 119 -6.85 2.75 -9.60
CA ALA A 119 -8.25 2.89 -10.00
C ALA A 119 -8.78 4.30 -9.75
N MET A 120 -8.37 4.91 -8.65
CA MET A 120 -8.75 6.27 -8.27
C MET A 120 -7.86 7.35 -8.90
N LYS A 121 -6.77 6.97 -9.58
CA LYS A 121 -5.76 7.88 -10.15
C LYS A 121 -5.28 8.90 -9.11
N VAL A 122 -4.90 8.41 -7.94
CA VAL A 122 -4.47 9.27 -6.84
C VAL A 122 -3.18 10.00 -7.20
N GLU A 123 -3.01 11.20 -6.67
CA GLU A 123 -1.77 11.97 -6.83
C GLU A 123 -0.61 11.32 -6.05
N LYS A 124 -0.88 10.87 -4.83
CA LYS A 124 0.14 10.31 -3.93
C LYS A 124 -0.34 9.02 -3.29
N LEU A 125 0.57 8.04 -3.20
CA LEU A 125 0.42 6.83 -2.42
C LEU A 125 1.53 6.79 -1.37
N ALA A 126 1.21 6.52 -0.10
CA ALA A 126 2.21 6.41 0.96
C ALA A 126 2.12 5.05 1.64
N PHE A 127 3.22 4.31 1.64
CA PHE A 127 3.40 3.09 2.42
C PHE A 127 4.04 3.42 3.76
N LEU A 128 3.30 3.16 4.85
CA LEU A 128 3.84 3.19 6.20
C LEU A 128 4.31 1.79 6.58
N THR A 129 5.61 1.63 6.71
CA THR A 129 6.28 0.35 6.92
C THR A 129 7.19 0.41 8.15
N ASP A 130 7.93 -0.63 8.43
CA ASP A 130 8.93 -0.70 9.50
C ASP A 130 10.37 -0.45 9.01
N ILE A 131 10.51 0.10 7.82
CA ILE A 131 11.78 0.51 7.21
C ILE A 131 11.71 1.98 6.81
N GLU A 132 12.86 2.67 6.90
CA GLU A 132 12.94 4.11 6.62
C GLU A 132 12.75 4.45 5.14
N GLY A 133 13.15 3.55 4.23
CA GLY A 133 13.07 3.73 2.79
C GLY A 133 13.99 2.80 2.02
N VAL A 134 14.43 3.21 0.85
CA VAL A 134 15.35 2.48 -0.03
C VAL A 134 16.78 2.98 0.19
N TYR A 135 17.71 2.07 0.40
CA TYR A 135 19.13 2.36 0.59
C TYR A 135 19.95 1.90 -0.61
N LYS A 136 21.02 2.63 -0.97
CA LYS A 136 22.03 2.14 -1.92
C LYS A 136 22.81 0.98 -1.33
N ASP A 137 23.19 1.07 -0.06
CA ASP A 137 23.77 -0.02 0.73
C ASP A 137 22.89 -0.22 1.98
N PRO A 138 22.17 -1.34 2.10
CA PRO A 138 21.32 -1.62 3.26
C PRO A 138 22.07 -1.67 4.61
N LYS A 139 23.40 -1.75 4.59
CA LYS A 139 24.25 -1.77 5.80
C LYS A 139 24.69 -0.37 6.23
N ASP A 140 24.53 0.62 5.36
CA ASP A 140 24.93 2.02 5.64
C ASP A 140 23.70 2.94 5.64
N PRO A 141 23.21 3.35 6.83
CA PRO A 141 22.05 4.25 6.96
C PRO A 141 22.25 5.61 6.27
N SER A 142 23.50 6.03 6.04
CA SER A 142 23.77 7.30 5.35
C SER A 142 23.44 7.26 3.85
N THR A 143 23.18 6.07 3.31
CA THR A 143 22.90 5.85 1.88
C THR A 143 21.40 5.83 1.55
N LEU A 144 20.54 6.29 2.47
CA LEU A 144 19.10 6.44 2.22
C LEU A 144 18.86 7.34 1.00
N ILE A 145 18.09 6.83 0.06
CA ILE A 145 17.73 7.55 -1.17
C ILE A 145 16.44 8.34 -0.89
N SER A 146 16.50 9.65 -0.86
CA SER A 146 15.32 10.48 -0.63
C SER A 146 14.38 10.57 -1.83
N GLU A 147 14.93 10.54 -3.05
CA GLU A 147 14.18 10.53 -4.31
C GLU A 147 14.77 9.49 -5.25
N LEU A 148 13.91 8.61 -5.78
CA LEU A 148 14.29 7.50 -6.64
C LEU A 148 13.43 7.51 -7.91
N GLU A 149 14.06 7.67 -9.07
CA GLU A 149 13.36 7.53 -10.34
C GLU A 149 13.03 6.06 -10.64
N VAL A 150 11.90 5.82 -11.33
CA VAL A 150 11.51 4.47 -11.76
C VAL A 150 12.64 3.79 -12.54
N LYS A 151 13.35 4.52 -13.39
CA LYS A 151 14.50 3.98 -14.13
C LYS A 151 15.61 3.53 -13.21
N GLU A 152 16.03 4.36 -12.25
CA GLU A 152 17.05 4.04 -11.26
C GLU A 152 16.60 2.86 -10.37
N ALA A 153 15.30 2.82 -9.99
CA ALA A 153 14.73 1.71 -9.22
C ALA A 153 14.84 0.37 -9.96
N LYS A 154 14.54 0.36 -11.26
CA LYS A 154 14.68 -0.84 -12.10
C LYS A 154 16.14 -1.27 -12.25
N GLU A 155 17.07 -0.34 -12.36
CA GLU A 155 18.51 -0.62 -12.41
C GLU A 155 18.98 -1.24 -11.09
N LEU A 156 18.60 -0.68 -9.93
CA LEU A 156 18.94 -1.24 -8.62
C LEU A 156 18.39 -2.66 -8.41
N ILE A 157 17.20 -2.95 -8.93
CA ILE A 157 16.63 -4.31 -8.90
C ILE A 157 17.45 -5.25 -9.81
N ALA A 158 17.75 -4.83 -11.04
CA ALA A 158 18.48 -5.64 -12.01
C ALA A 158 19.91 -5.96 -11.55
N ASP A 159 20.57 -5.01 -10.88
CA ASP A 159 21.93 -5.17 -10.35
C ASP A 159 21.96 -5.96 -9.02
N GLY A 160 20.78 -6.36 -8.49
CA GLY A 160 20.68 -7.18 -7.28
C GLY A 160 20.94 -6.42 -5.97
N TYR A 161 20.94 -5.09 -5.98
CA TYR A 161 21.06 -4.29 -4.75
C TYR A 161 19.80 -4.35 -3.89
N ILE A 162 18.65 -4.61 -4.50
CA ILE A 162 17.35 -4.73 -3.81
C ILE A 162 16.96 -6.20 -3.72
N GLY A 163 16.73 -6.68 -2.48
CA GLY A 163 16.34 -8.06 -2.22
C GLY A 163 15.34 -8.19 -1.08
N GLY A 164 14.99 -9.45 -0.74
CA GLY A 164 14.07 -9.75 0.36
C GLY A 164 12.72 -9.07 0.21
N GLY A 165 12.14 -8.67 1.32
CA GLY A 165 10.80 -8.04 1.37
C GLY A 165 10.71 -6.66 0.70
N MET A 166 11.85 -5.99 0.42
CA MET A 166 11.86 -4.72 -0.30
C MET A 166 11.58 -4.88 -1.79
N LEU A 167 12.00 -5.98 -2.40
CA LEU A 167 11.85 -6.21 -3.84
C LEU A 167 10.37 -6.16 -4.29
N PRO A 168 9.43 -6.95 -3.71
CA PRO A 168 8.03 -6.87 -4.11
C PRO A 168 7.42 -5.49 -3.82
N LYS A 169 7.81 -4.84 -2.72
CA LYS A 169 7.33 -3.50 -2.37
C LYS A 169 7.76 -2.46 -3.42
N LEU A 170 9.04 -2.46 -3.80
CA LEU A 170 9.55 -1.53 -4.81
C LEU A 170 8.94 -1.81 -6.19
N GLN A 171 8.70 -3.08 -6.53
CA GLN A 171 7.99 -3.43 -7.77
C GLN A 171 6.56 -2.86 -7.77
N ASN A 172 5.82 -3.00 -6.67
CA ASN A 172 4.48 -2.42 -6.52
C ASN A 172 4.49 -0.88 -6.66
N CYS A 173 5.52 -0.22 -6.14
CA CYS A 173 5.69 1.23 -6.30
C CYS A 173 5.90 1.60 -7.77
N ILE A 174 6.77 0.87 -8.48
CA ILE A 174 7.04 1.07 -9.91
C ILE A 174 5.74 0.90 -10.71
N ASP A 175 5.01 -0.20 -10.48
CA ASP A 175 3.78 -0.52 -11.20
C ASP A 175 2.69 0.55 -10.95
N ALA A 176 2.62 1.09 -9.73
CA ALA A 176 1.70 2.18 -9.39
C ALA A 176 2.04 3.47 -10.18
N ILE A 177 3.31 3.85 -10.21
CA ILE A 177 3.78 5.04 -10.97
C ILE A 177 3.53 4.85 -12.47
N GLU A 178 3.89 3.71 -13.05
CA GLU A 178 3.67 3.41 -14.47
C GLU A 178 2.19 3.37 -14.86
N SER A 179 1.32 3.14 -13.87
CA SER A 179 -0.14 3.16 -14.04
C SER A 179 -0.76 4.55 -13.83
N GLY A 180 0.03 5.59 -13.56
CA GLY A 180 -0.43 6.97 -13.51
C GLY A 180 -0.55 7.59 -12.10
N VAL A 181 -0.09 6.92 -11.05
CA VAL A 181 0.12 7.55 -9.74
C VAL A 181 1.34 8.47 -9.85
N SER A 182 1.23 9.73 -9.43
CA SER A 182 2.32 10.71 -9.64
C SER A 182 3.52 10.44 -8.74
N ARG A 183 3.28 10.06 -7.47
CA ARG A 183 4.34 9.79 -6.49
C ARG A 183 3.96 8.66 -5.56
N VAL A 184 4.93 7.82 -5.21
CA VAL A 184 4.78 6.80 -4.17
C VAL A 184 5.86 7.01 -3.12
N HIS A 185 5.45 7.07 -1.85
CA HIS A 185 6.35 7.27 -0.71
C HIS A 185 6.48 5.99 0.10
N ILE A 186 7.69 5.64 0.51
CA ILE A 186 7.98 4.58 1.49
C ILE A 186 8.52 5.25 2.75
N LEU A 187 7.83 5.07 3.88
CA LEU A 187 8.08 5.77 5.12
C LEU A 187 8.13 4.81 6.30
N ASP A 188 8.97 5.10 7.29
CA ASP A 188 8.91 4.43 8.57
C ASP A 188 7.70 4.93 9.38
N GLY A 189 6.66 4.12 9.44
CA GLY A 189 5.43 4.41 10.17
C GLY A 189 5.60 4.44 11.70
N ARG A 190 6.75 4.06 12.24
CA ARG A 190 7.08 4.14 13.68
C ARG A 190 7.51 5.55 14.08
N ILE A 191 7.92 6.37 13.13
CA ILE A 191 8.31 7.77 13.38
C ILE A 191 7.03 8.60 13.58
N PRO A 192 6.87 9.28 14.73
CA PRO A 192 5.73 10.16 14.95
C PRO A 192 5.64 11.24 13.87
N HIS A 193 4.43 11.44 13.36
CA HIS A 193 4.14 12.44 12.32
C HIS A 193 4.88 12.23 10.98
N CYS A 194 5.28 10.99 10.68
CA CYS A 194 6.07 10.66 9.48
C CYS A 194 5.48 11.23 8.18
N LEU A 195 4.15 11.15 7.98
CA LEU A 195 3.48 11.73 6.82
C LEU A 195 3.63 13.26 6.73
N LEU A 196 3.51 13.96 7.87
CA LEU A 196 3.69 15.41 7.89
C LEU A 196 5.14 15.80 7.60
N LEU A 197 6.09 15.08 8.18
CA LEU A 197 7.51 15.30 7.93
C LEU A 197 7.89 15.05 6.47
N GLU A 198 7.33 14.01 5.86
CA GLU A 198 7.59 13.71 4.43
C GLU A 198 6.97 14.74 3.49
N ILE A 199 5.71 15.11 3.72
CA ILE A 199 4.96 15.94 2.76
C ILE A 199 5.28 17.43 2.91
N PHE A 200 5.54 17.91 4.13
CA PHE A 200 5.67 19.34 4.43
C PHE A 200 7.10 19.79 4.73
N THR A 201 8.11 18.92 4.61
CA THR A 201 9.52 19.33 4.73
C THR A 201 10.27 19.14 3.41
N ASN A 202 11.24 20.02 3.14
CA ASN A 202 12.00 20.01 1.89
C ASN A 202 12.83 18.73 1.69
N LYS A 203 13.27 18.08 2.76
CA LYS A 203 14.14 16.90 2.68
C LYS A 203 13.37 15.59 2.71
N GLY A 204 12.17 15.60 3.31
CA GLY A 204 11.45 14.36 3.63
C GLY A 204 12.18 13.51 4.68
N ILE A 205 11.65 12.35 4.98
CA ILE A 205 12.26 11.38 5.93
C ILE A 205 12.36 9.97 5.35
N GLY A 206 11.79 9.73 4.19
CA GLY A 206 11.73 8.43 3.53
C GLY A 206 12.26 8.45 2.11
N THR A 207 11.72 7.55 1.27
CA THR A 207 12.01 7.50 -0.15
C THR A 207 10.76 7.83 -0.95
N ALA A 208 10.83 8.85 -1.80
CA ALA A 208 9.82 9.16 -2.80
C ALA A 208 10.22 8.54 -4.15
N ILE A 209 9.35 7.69 -4.71
CA ILE A 209 9.50 7.11 -6.05
C ILE A 209 8.65 7.92 -7.03
N LEU A 210 9.22 8.30 -8.17
CA LEU A 210 8.60 9.14 -9.19
C LEU A 210 9.06 8.75 -10.60
N ASN A 211 8.30 9.14 -11.60
CA ASN A 211 8.61 8.80 -12.99
C ASN A 211 9.85 9.57 -13.49
N GLN A 212 9.89 10.87 -13.23
CA GLN A 212 11.02 11.77 -13.52
C GLN A 212 11.19 12.72 -12.35
N LYS A 213 12.43 13.15 -12.07
CA LYS A 213 12.70 14.20 -11.07
C LYS A 213 12.03 15.49 -11.52
N GLU A 214 10.80 15.68 -11.14
CA GLU A 214 10.18 16.98 -11.17
C GLU A 214 10.76 17.78 -10.00
N SER A 215 11.17 19.06 -10.28
CA SER A 215 11.59 19.94 -9.20
C SER A 215 10.53 19.92 -8.10
N ARG A 216 10.99 19.78 -6.86
CA ARG A 216 10.09 19.76 -5.69
C ARG A 216 9.20 20.99 -5.76
N TYR A 217 7.93 20.84 -5.39
CA TYR A 217 6.91 21.90 -5.37
C TYR A 217 7.27 23.16 -4.55
N TYR A 218 8.48 23.23 -4.03
CA TYR A 218 9.02 24.33 -3.24
C TYR A 218 10.39 24.79 -3.77
N ASP A 219 10.48 25.13 -5.06
CA ASP A 219 11.32 26.27 -5.46
C ASP A 219 10.55 27.53 -5.03
N GLY A 220 10.26 27.61 -3.74
CA GLY A 220 9.66 28.76 -3.12
C GLY A 220 10.69 29.85 -3.06
N GLU A 221 10.35 30.93 -3.73
CA GLU A 221 10.95 32.23 -3.61
C GLU A 221 11.51 32.48 -2.21
N GLN A 222 12.73 32.95 -2.19
CA GLN A 222 13.47 33.47 -1.05
C GLN A 222 12.73 34.60 -0.36
#